data_989df48ceb85ee9361132d2c45818985
#
_entry.id   989df48ceb85ee9361132d2c45818985
#
_cell.length_a   1.000
_cell.length_b   1.000
_cell.length_c   1.000
_cell.angle_alpha   90.00
_cell.angle_beta   90.00
_cell.angle_gamma   90.00
#
_symmetry.space_group_name_H-M   'P 1'
#
loop_
_entity.id
_entity.type
_entity.pdbx_description
1 polymer ?
#
loop_
_entity_poly.entity_id
_entity_poly.type
_entity_poly.pdbx_seq_one_letter_code
_entity_poly.pdbx_strand_id
1 'polypeptide(L)'
;PRSHRLFKIIDLDKKHTRKYFDFKKDAKKAKGAMLVELRANKFYTMCHGQYDNGEKPVWSKAEELTEVTYDALFKSVALLSAATVVLKKFAPEGMRNEYWKLIIASLWYAKLDEVDTIKIVEAVTAAAGDNTKERLARVTDIYKRDKKEELQGLPTLAKQFNWTDSEAADFKKILLAITGRHTLPQNAGKLIEQICFLMKQNKYWDFEDQELYEERPVNVKYGKDFKSYTATKAFIAHPDRKVCKDFRYQPSKNPERYVKIKKCLYVNTYSPNDLIPNPKADTDLFWALVKHVMPHEQYRNHFLDWFAFPMQQPGIKIRHAIIFQSDAKQLGKGSLFDMQRDILGHHNTSKIDLAQALNRERGYLVDKQTVLIDEAKASGRWSEKSMLVNTLKILISEYTAGTRELYKGYAEKDTCTNYWINTNFRDAFPLEPNDPRYFVYFSDAKRNERL
;
A
#
# COMPACT_ATOMS: atom_id res chain seq x y z
N PRO A 1 9.68 18.96 -46.11
CA PRO A 1 10.01 20.21 -45.42
C PRO A 1 10.21 19.97 -43.94
N ARG A 2 11.25 20.54 -43.34
CA ARG A 2 11.47 20.55 -41.90
C ARG A 2 10.77 21.76 -41.34
N SER A 3 9.88 21.57 -40.34
CA SER A 3 9.25 22.68 -39.63
C SER A 3 9.70 22.73 -38.17
N HIS A 4 9.92 23.94 -37.66
CA HIS A 4 10.24 24.17 -36.25
C HIS A 4 9.13 25.01 -35.64
N ARG A 5 8.77 24.69 -34.40
CA ARG A 5 7.90 25.51 -33.56
C ARG A 5 8.68 25.87 -32.30
N LEU A 6 8.64 27.12 -31.91
CA LEU A 6 9.29 27.63 -30.71
C LEU A 6 8.26 27.87 -29.62
N PHE A 7 8.64 27.55 -28.39
CA PHE A 7 7.85 27.75 -27.19
C PHE A 7 8.72 28.32 -26.06
N LYS A 8 8.14 29.08 -25.16
CA LYS A 8 8.77 29.52 -23.93
C LYS A 8 8.38 28.54 -22.82
N ILE A 9 9.36 27.76 -22.34
CA ILE A 9 9.13 26.78 -21.26
C ILE A 9 9.35 27.49 -19.92
N ILE A 10 8.29 27.54 -19.10
CA ILE A 10 8.28 28.31 -17.85
C ILE A 10 8.80 27.54 -16.62
N ASP A 11 8.94 26.22 -16.71
CA ASP A 11 9.36 25.32 -15.64
C ASP A 11 10.58 24.46 -16.01
N LEU A 12 11.44 24.94 -16.91
CA LEU A 12 12.59 24.20 -17.40
C LEU A 12 13.68 24.09 -16.32
N ASP A 13 13.92 22.90 -15.82
CA ASP A 13 15.06 22.61 -14.94
C ASP A 13 16.28 22.06 -15.73
N LYS A 14 17.45 21.94 -15.05
CA LYS A 14 18.70 21.46 -15.67
C LYS A 14 18.65 19.99 -16.12
N LYS A 15 17.65 19.22 -15.69
CA LYS A 15 17.47 17.80 -16.02
C LYS A 15 16.79 17.62 -17.38
N HIS A 16 16.05 18.59 -17.84
CA HIS A 16 15.36 18.54 -19.11
C HIS A 16 16.34 18.80 -20.26
N THR A 17 16.56 17.79 -21.06
CA THR A 17 17.48 17.82 -22.20
C THR A 17 16.73 17.49 -23.49
N ARG A 18 17.46 16.95 -24.48
CA ARG A 18 16.90 16.50 -25.74
C ARG A 18 16.01 15.27 -25.56
N LYS A 19 14.83 15.29 -26.18
CA LYS A 19 13.91 14.13 -26.32
C LYS A 19 13.50 14.01 -27.78
N TYR A 20 13.43 12.78 -28.29
CA TYR A 20 12.99 12.49 -29.63
C TYR A 20 12.21 11.18 -29.70
N PHE A 21 11.35 11.09 -30.70
CA PHE A 21 10.58 9.89 -30.99
C PHE A 21 10.94 9.40 -32.39
N ASP A 22 11.36 8.16 -32.47
CA ASP A 22 11.71 7.46 -33.71
C ASP A 22 10.66 6.40 -34.04
N PHE A 23 10.46 6.16 -35.33
CA PHE A 23 9.69 5.05 -35.82
C PHE A 23 10.49 4.38 -36.96
N LYS A 24 11.12 3.26 -36.68
CA LYS A 24 12.10 2.61 -37.56
C LYS A 24 11.40 1.66 -38.51
N LYS A 25 11.70 1.83 -39.81
CA LYS A 25 11.23 0.92 -40.86
C LYS A 25 12.14 -0.32 -41.05
N ASP A 26 13.40 -0.24 -40.61
CA ASP A 26 14.39 -1.30 -40.79
C ASP A 26 15.49 -1.23 -39.71
N ALA A 27 15.73 -2.33 -39.00
CA ALA A 27 16.71 -2.41 -37.92
C ALA A 27 18.18 -2.31 -38.41
N LYS A 28 18.44 -2.50 -39.71
CA LYS A 28 19.79 -2.51 -40.29
C LYS A 28 20.25 -1.17 -40.83
N LYS A 29 19.37 -0.19 -41.06
CA LYS A 29 19.75 1.16 -41.50
C LYS A 29 19.56 2.14 -40.34
N ALA A 30 20.61 2.32 -39.60
CA ALA A 30 20.65 2.98 -38.27
C ALA A 30 20.35 4.48 -38.21
N LYS A 31 19.93 5.12 -39.29
CA LYS A 31 19.38 6.48 -39.23
C LYS A 31 17.87 6.38 -39.39
N GLY A 32 17.18 6.05 -38.31
CA GLY A 32 15.74 5.94 -38.25
C GLY A 32 15.07 7.25 -38.67
N ALA A 33 13.88 7.14 -39.23
CA ALA A 33 13.04 8.28 -39.51
C ALA A 33 12.58 8.89 -38.18
N MET A 34 13.30 9.88 -37.72
CA MET A 34 12.90 10.71 -36.57
C MET A 34 11.55 11.34 -36.90
N LEU A 35 10.55 11.14 -36.06
CA LEU A 35 9.22 11.69 -36.21
C LEU A 35 9.18 13.13 -35.74
N VAL A 36 9.54 13.34 -34.50
CA VAL A 36 9.52 14.63 -33.80
C VAL A 36 10.68 14.68 -32.82
N GLU A 37 11.28 15.87 -32.70
CA GLU A 37 12.33 16.12 -31.72
C GLU A 37 11.97 17.32 -30.85
N LEU A 38 11.99 17.15 -29.54
CA LEU A 38 11.92 18.25 -28.58
C LEU A 38 13.34 18.59 -28.14
N ARG A 39 13.81 19.80 -28.46
CA ARG A 39 15.09 20.32 -28.02
C ARG A 39 14.88 21.34 -26.91
N ALA A 40 15.44 21.09 -25.77
CA ALA A 40 15.42 21.99 -24.63
C ALA A 40 16.81 21.98 -23.98
N ASN A 41 17.18 23.04 -23.30
CA ASN A 41 18.39 23.17 -22.51
C ASN A 41 19.68 22.72 -23.27
N LYS A 42 20.57 23.63 -23.62
CA LYS A 42 21.88 23.40 -24.29
C LYS A 42 21.83 22.82 -25.72
N PHE A 43 20.64 22.67 -26.34
CA PHE A 43 20.53 22.25 -27.72
C PHE A 43 20.11 23.47 -28.60
N TYR A 44 20.76 23.59 -29.74
CA TYR A 44 20.60 24.71 -30.63
C TYR A 44 19.75 24.33 -31.84
N THR A 45 18.93 25.28 -32.29
CA THR A 45 18.20 25.19 -33.54
C THR A 45 18.51 26.48 -34.34
N MET A 46 18.88 26.33 -35.59
CA MET A 46 19.09 27.48 -36.45
C MET A 46 17.71 28.09 -36.78
N CYS A 47 17.50 29.32 -36.34
CA CYS A 47 16.27 30.08 -36.58
C CYS A 47 16.44 31.16 -37.65
N HIS A 48 17.67 31.45 -38.02
CA HIS A 48 18.02 32.43 -39.04
C HIS A 48 19.34 32.03 -39.70
N GLY A 49 19.55 32.42 -40.98
CA GLY A 49 20.72 32.09 -41.77
C GLY A 49 20.43 31.07 -42.88
N GLN A 50 21.47 30.39 -43.35
CA GLN A 50 21.35 29.41 -44.43
C GLN A 50 22.03 28.10 -44.00
N TYR A 51 21.38 26.96 -44.24
CA TYR A 51 21.98 25.64 -44.02
C TYR A 51 23.01 25.32 -45.13
N ASP A 52 23.93 24.39 -44.85
CA ASP A 52 24.96 23.95 -45.78
C ASP A 52 24.41 23.45 -47.14
N ASN A 53 23.16 22.99 -47.17
CA ASN A 53 22.46 22.56 -48.37
C ASN A 53 21.73 23.69 -49.10
N GLY A 54 21.92 24.93 -48.69
CA GLY A 54 21.31 26.11 -49.31
C GLY A 54 19.93 26.47 -48.79
N GLU A 55 19.28 25.63 -47.97
CA GLU A 55 17.96 25.94 -47.38
C GLU A 55 18.05 27.09 -46.37
N LYS A 56 17.04 27.95 -46.35
CA LYS A 56 16.90 29.04 -45.35
C LYS A 56 15.66 28.82 -44.52
N PRO A 57 15.71 29.01 -43.18
CA PRO A 57 14.51 29.04 -42.35
C PRO A 57 13.57 30.16 -42.80
N VAL A 58 12.31 29.85 -42.99
CA VAL A 58 11.26 30.80 -43.26
C VAL A 58 10.26 30.82 -42.12
N TRP A 59 10.01 31.99 -41.55
CA TRP A 59 9.01 32.17 -40.52
C TRP A 59 7.63 32.27 -41.15
N SER A 60 6.75 31.34 -40.81
CA SER A 60 5.34 31.37 -41.25
C SER A 60 4.49 32.33 -40.42
N LYS A 61 4.86 32.59 -39.17
CA LYS A 61 4.25 33.54 -38.26
C LYS A 61 5.29 34.12 -37.32
N ALA A 62 5.25 35.43 -37.10
CA ALA A 62 6.04 36.16 -36.11
C ALA A 62 5.09 36.60 -35.00
N GLU A 63 4.81 35.66 -34.07
CA GLU A 63 3.97 35.93 -32.91
C GLU A 63 4.81 35.75 -31.63
N GLU A 64 4.30 36.25 -30.50
CA GLU A 64 4.93 35.98 -29.20
C GLU A 64 4.98 34.46 -28.92
N LEU A 65 6.06 34.03 -28.25
CA LEU A 65 6.23 32.62 -27.93
C LEU A 65 5.19 32.18 -26.91
N THR A 66 4.45 31.15 -27.24
CA THR A 66 3.47 30.54 -26.29
C THR A 66 4.21 30.00 -25.08
N GLU A 67 3.78 30.43 -23.90
CA GLU A 67 4.29 29.90 -22.63
C GLU A 67 3.67 28.54 -22.32
N VAL A 68 4.51 27.57 -22.03
CA VAL A 68 4.08 26.19 -21.72
C VAL A 68 4.98 25.56 -20.63
N THR A 69 4.44 24.59 -19.89
CA THR A 69 5.28 23.74 -19.04
C THR A 69 5.99 22.69 -19.91
N TYR A 70 7.13 22.21 -19.43
CA TYR A 70 7.88 21.16 -20.14
C TYR A 70 7.05 19.89 -20.31
N ASP A 71 6.35 19.45 -19.25
CA ASP A 71 5.54 18.23 -19.28
C ASP A 71 4.36 18.32 -20.25
N ALA A 72 3.69 19.48 -20.31
CA ALA A 72 2.60 19.71 -21.26
C ALA A 72 3.10 19.68 -22.69
N LEU A 73 4.24 20.33 -22.98
CA LEU A 73 4.86 20.31 -24.29
C LEU A 73 5.34 18.91 -24.68
N PHE A 74 5.99 18.20 -23.76
CA PHE A 74 6.45 16.82 -23.98
C PHE A 74 5.30 15.87 -24.29
N LYS A 75 4.20 15.95 -23.51
CA LYS A 75 2.97 15.18 -23.76
C LYS A 75 2.39 15.48 -25.15
N SER A 76 2.32 16.74 -25.53
CA SER A 76 1.82 17.16 -26.85
C SER A 76 2.68 16.63 -28.00
N VAL A 77 4.02 16.65 -27.83
CA VAL A 77 4.96 16.08 -28.81
C VAL A 77 4.80 14.56 -28.91
N ALA A 78 4.56 13.88 -27.82
CA ALA A 78 4.31 12.43 -27.81
C ALA A 78 2.97 12.07 -28.47
N LEU A 79 1.91 12.85 -28.24
CA LEU A 79 0.60 12.69 -28.91
C LEU A 79 0.73 12.88 -30.43
N LEU A 80 1.45 13.92 -30.87
CA LEU A 80 1.74 14.16 -32.29
C LEU A 80 2.52 12.99 -32.91
N SER A 81 3.48 12.43 -32.16
CA SER A 81 4.25 11.26 -32.59
C SER A 81 3.36 10.03 -32.75
N ALA A 82 2.44 9.78 -31.82
CA ALA A 82 1.48 8.68 -31.90
C ALA A 82 0.56 8.85 -33.12
N ALA A 83 -0.02 10.02 -33.31
CA ALA A 83 -0.86 10.34 -34.49
C ALA A 83 -0.08 10.12 -35.80
N THR A 84 1.20 10.56 -35.86
CA THR A 84 2.05 10.35 -37.00
C THR A 84 2.31 8.89 -37.32
N VAL A 85 2.52 8.05 -36.33
CA VAL A 85 2.69 6.59 -36.51
C VAL A 85 1.41 5.97 -37.07
N VAL A 86 0.26 6.31 -36.47
CA VAL A 86 -1.06 5.80 -36.89
C VAL A 86 -1.33 6.24 -38.37
N LEU A 87 -1.01 7.46 -38.72
CA LEU A 87 -1.17 7.98 -40.12
C LEU A 87 -0.22 7.26 -41.08
N LYS A 88 1.05 7.04 -40.70
CA LYS A 88 2.03 6.33 -41.56
C LYS A 88 1.65 4.89 -41.85
N LYS A 89 0.92 4.27 -40.95
CA LYS A 89 0.44 2.90 -41.05
C LYS A 89 -1.04 2.78 -41.35
N PHE A 90 -1.63 3.89 -41.85
CA PHE A 90 -3.06 3.97 -42.08
C PHE A 90 -3.56 2.90 -43.06
N ALA A 91 -4.69 2.28 -42.71
CA ALA A 91 -5.24 1.19 -43.50
C ALA A 91 -5.87 1.66 -44.80
N PRO A 92 -5.82 0.83 -45.86
CA PRO A 92 -6.52 1.13 -47.12
C PRO A 92 -8.05 1.18 -46.90
N GLU A 93 -8.73 1.74 -47.87
CA GLU A 93 -10.20 1.78 -47.88
C GLU A 93 -10.77 0.34 -47.81
N GLY A 94 -11.87 0.16 -47.09
CA GLY A 94 -12.44 -1.15 -46.81
C GLY A 94 -11.94 -1.81 -45.52
N MET A 95 -10.72 -1.53 -45.07
CA MET A 95 -10.16 -2.07 -43.82
C MET A 95 -10.12 -1.07 -42.67
N ARG A 96 -10.54 0.18 -42.88
CA ARG A 96 -10.42 1.28 -41.91
C ARG A 96 -11.22 1.04 -40.64
N ASN A 97 -12.39 0.39 -40.74
CA ASN A 97 -13.23 0.11 -39.58
C ASN A 97 -12.55 -0.81 -38.55
N GLU A 98 -11.95 -1.89 -39.03
CA GLU A 98 -11.22 -2.83 -38.17
C GLU A 98 -9.91 -2.20 -37.67
N TYR A 99 -9.20 -1.46 -38.52
CA TYR A 99 -7.99 -0.73 -38.15
C TYR A 99 -8.26 0.21 -36.96
N TRP A 100 -9.29 1.06 -37.04
CA TRP A 100 -9.62 1.99 -35.98
C TRP A 100 -10.07 1.29 -34.69
N LYS A 101 -10.81 0.19 -34.80
CA LYS A 101 -11.18 -0.61 -33.63
C LYS A 101 -9.94 -1.07 -32.88
N LEU A 102 -8.93 -1.60 -33.59
CA LEU A 102 -7.69 -2.10 -32.99
C LEU A 102 -6.77 -0.96 -32.49
N ILE A 103 -6.70 0.16 -33.20
CA ILE A 103 -5.96 1.34 -32.75
C ILE A 103 -6.55 1.87 -31.46
N ILE A 104 -7.87 2.16 -31.41
CA ILE A 104 -8.53 2.72 -30.23
C ILE A 104 -8.43 1.76 -29.05
N ALA A 105 -8.60 0.45 -29.26
CA ALA A 105 -8.38 -0.56 -28.24
C ALA A 105 -6.92 -0.56 -27.75
N SER A 106 -5.94 -0.40 -28.62
CA SER A 106 -4.51 -0.30 -28.25
C SER A 106 -4.23 0.93 -27.38
N LEU A 107 -4.84 2.09 -27.71
CA LEU A 107 -4.75 3.31 -26.91
C LEU A 107 -5.41 3.13 -25.54
N TRP A 108 -6.58 2.51 -25.50
CA TRP A 108 -7.28 2.18 -24.26
C TRP A 108 -6.49 1.22 -23.37
N TYR A 109 -5.90 0.14 -23.91
CA TYR A 109 -5.02 -0.76 -23.15
C TYR A 109 -3.76 -0.06 -22.63
N ALA A 110 -3.23 0.90 -23.37
CA ALA A 110 -2.14 1.76 -22.92
C ALA A 110 -2.58 2.76 -21.84
N LYS A 111 -3.89 2.78 -21.49
CA LYS A 111 -4.47 3.69 -20.50
C LYS A 111 -4.36 5.17 -20.88
N LEU A 112 -4.41 5.50 -22.16
CA LEU A 112 -4.68 6.87 -22.55
C LEU A 112 -6.08 7.26 -22.07
N ASP A 113 -6.24 8.51 -21.70
CA ASP A 113 -7.56 9.04 -21.41
C ASP A 113 -8.37 9.26 -22.71
N GLU A 114 -9.68 9.40 -22.59
CA GLU A 114 -10.57 9.58 -23.73
C GLU A 114 -10.25 10.84 -24.51
N VAL A 115 -9.91 11.94 -23.81
CA VAL A 115 -9.59 13.23 -24.40
C VAL A 115 -8.34 13.16 -25.29
N ASP A 116 -7.27 12.53 -24.81
CA ASP A 116 -6.04 12.37 -25.59
C ASP A 116 -6.24 11.40 -26.77
N THR A 117 -7.07 10.37 -26.60
CA THR A 117 -7.46 9.47 -27.70
C THR A 117 -8.23 10.22 -28.79
N ILE A 118 -9.18 11.08 -28.41
CA ILE A 118 -9.91 11.94 -29.34
C ILE A 118 -8.95 12.81 -30.16
N LYS A 119 -7.98 13.47 -29.51
CA LYS A 119 -6.98 14.30 -30.21
C LYS A 119 -6.19 13.53 -31.29
N ILE A 120 -5.80 12.29 -30.98
CA ILE A 120 -5.10 11.44 -31.95
C ILE A 120 -6.02 11.07 -33.10
N VAL A 121 -7.27 10.70 -32.84
CA VAL A 121 -8.24 10.31 -33.85
C VAL A 121 -8.57 11.49 -34.77
N GLU A 122 -8.86 12.68 -34.22
CA GLU A 122 -9.13 13.92 -34.99
C GLU A 122 -7.95 14.29 -35.90
N ALA A 123 -6.73 14.28 -35.35
CA ALA A 123 -5.54 14.63 -36.11
C ALA A 123 -5.30 13.67 -37.28
N VAL A 124 -5.49 12.36 -37.06
CA VAL A 124 -5.28 11.34 -38.10
C VAL A 124 -6.39 11.36 -39.14
N THR A 125 -7.66 11.46 -38.74
CA THR A 125 -8.79 11.46 -39.65
C THR A 125 -8.79 12.73 -40.54
N ALA A 126 -8.47 13.88 -39.97
CA ALA A 126 -8.32 15.13 -40.74
C ALA A 126 -7.19 15.01 -41.75
N ALA A 127 -6.04 14.44 -41.38
CA ALA A 127 -4.90 14.28 -42.29
C ALA A 127 -5.12 13.19 -43.36
N ALA A 128 -5.91 12.16 -43.08
CA ALA A 128 -6.18 11.03 -43.96
C ALA A 128 -7.46 11.21 -44.80
N GLY A 129 -8.25 12.27 -44.59
CA GLY A 129 -9.55 12.44 -45.22
C GLY A 129 -10.58 11.36 -44.85
N ASP A 130 -10.51 10.85 -43.61
CA ASP A 130 -11.43 9.81 -43.10
C ASP A 130 -12.60 10.43 -42.32
N ASN A 131 -13.66 9.66 -42.06
CA ASN A 131 -14.86 10.12 -41.37
C ASN A 131 -14.64 10.31 -39.87
N THR A 132 -14.27 11.51 -39.43
CA THR A 132 -13.99 11.87 -38.05
C THR A 132 -15.18 11.55 -37.14
N LYS A 133 -16.42 11.89 -37.52
CA LYS A 133 -17.60 11.66 -36.66
C LYS A 133 -17.82 10.20 -36.35
N GLU A 134 -17.66 9.31 -37.32
CA GLU A 134 -17.80 7.87 -37.13
C GLU A 134 -16.72 7.32 -36.20
N ARG A 135 -15.48 7.79 -36.33
CA ARG A 135 -14.34 7.33 -35.54
C ARG A 135 -14.43 7.79 -34.08
N LEU A 136 -14.91 9.03 -33.86
CA LEU A 136 -15.16 9.54 -32.49
C LEU A 136 -16.29 8.79 -31.79
N ALA A 137 -17.38 8.43 -32.49
CA ALA A 137 -18.42 7.59 -31.92
C ALA A 137 -17.86 6.23 -31.41
N ARG A 138 -16.90 5.66 -32.14
CA ARG A 138 -16.23 4.41 -31.74
C ARG A 138 -15.31 4.59 -30.52
N VAL A 139 -14.67 5.75 -30.37
CA VAL A 139 -13.91 6.06 -29.15
C VAL A 139 -14.84 5.99 -27.93
N THR A 140 -15.93 6.75 -27.99
CA THR A 140 -16.92 6.79 -26.90
C THR A 140 -17.48 5.39 -26.58
N ASP A 141 -17.75 4.59 -27.60
CA ASP A 141 -18.24 3.22 -27.45
C ASP A 141 -17.22 2.33 -26.70
N ILE A 142 -15.96 2.34 -27.12
CA ILE A 142 -14.90 1.54 -26.47
C ILE A 142 -14.61 2.00 -25.04
N TYR A 143 -14.62 3.31 -24.77
CA TYR A 143 -14.33 3.84 -23.42
C TYR A 143 -15.48 3.64 -22.43
N LYS A 144 -16.71 3.45 -22.89
CA LYS A 144 -17.88 3.12 -22.06
C LYS A 144 -18.03 1.62 -21.74
N ARG A 145 -17.29 0.74 -22.43
CA ARG A 145 -17.40 -0.71 -22.22
C ARG A 145 -16.90 -1.14 -20.84
N ASP A 146 -17.64 -2.04 -20.23
CA ASP A 146 -17.21 -2.71 -18.99
C ASP A 146 -16.03 -3.66 -19.28
N LYS A 147 -15.12 -3.84 -18.32
CA LYS A 147 -13.84 -4.55 -18.44
C LYS A 147 -13.91 -6.03 -18.89
N LYS A 148 -15.08 -6.59 -19.02
CA LYS A 148 -15.31 -8.03 -19.26
C LYS A 148 -15.27 -8.45 -20.73
N GLU A 149 -15.26 -7.52 -21.67
CA GLU A 149 -15.18 -7.88 -23.08
C GLU A 149 -13.70 -7.90 -23.54
N GLU A 150 -13.27 -8.99 -24.16
CA GLU A 150 -11.95 -9.13 -24.75
C GLU A 150 -11.80 -8.23 -25.99
N LEU A 151 -11.32 -7.01 -25.80
CA LEU A 151 -10.88 -6.16 -26.88
C LEU A 151 -9.52 -6.64 -27.37
N GLN A 152 -9.36 -6.78 -28.69
CA GLN A 152 -8.07 -7.07 -29.30
C GLN A 152 -7.29 -5.76 -29.47
N GLY A 153 -6.02 -5.75 -29.09
CA GLY A 153 -5.18 -4.54 -29.08
C GLY A 153 -3.95 -4.64 -29.99
N LEU A 154 -2.85 -4.01 -29.59
CA LEU A 154 -1.63 -3.86 -30.37
C LEU A 154 -1.05 -5.17 -30.98
N PRO A 155 -1.07 -6.33 -30.32
CA PRO A 155 -0.57 -7.56 -30.92
C PRO A 155 -1.38 -7.98 -32.15
N THR A 156 -2.71 -7.89 -32.10
CA THR A 156 -3.60 -8.21 -33.21
C THR A 156 -3.48 -7.16 -34.33
N LEU A 157 -3.39 -5.87 -33.96
CA LEU A 157 -3.12 -4.79 -34.90
C LEU A 157 -1.83 -5.05 -35.69
N ALA A 158 -0.73 -5.37 -34.99
CA ALA A 158 0.55 -5.63 -35.62
C ALA A 158 0.48 -6.80 -36.59
N LYS A 159 -0.19 -7.89 -36.22
CA LYS A 159 -0.38 -9.08 -37.08
C LYS A 159 -1.23 -8.79 -38.31
N GLN A 160 -2.39 -8.12 -38.15
CA GLN A 160 -3.34 -7.87 -39.23
C GLN A 160 -2.87 -6.80 -40.24
N PHE A 161 -2.13 -5.81 -39.76
CA PHE A 161 -1.70 -4.66 -40.56
C PHE A 161 -0.19 -4.66 -40.82
N ASN A 162 0.45 -5.81 -40.71
CA ASN A 162 1.87 -6.04 -41.05
C ASN A 162 2.83 -5.03 -40.42
N TRP A 163 2.65 -4.76 -39.11
CA TRP A 163 3.63 -4.02 -38.35
C TRP A 163 4.75 -4.97 -37.93
N THR A 164 5.98 -4.54 -38.04
CA THR A 164 7.11 -5.29 -37.48
C THR A 164 7.11 -5.22 -35.95
N ASP A 165 7.78 -6.16 -35.30
CA ASP A 165 7.94 -6.14 -33.81
C ASP A 165 8.60 -4.83 -33.35
N SER A 166 9.55 -4.31 -34.13
CA SER A 166 10.21 -3.02 -33.83
C SER A 166 9.23 -1.85 -33.92
N GLU A 167 8.37 -1.82 -34.93
CA GLU A 167 7.35 -0.76 -35.07
C GLU A 167 6.32 -0.80 -33.96
N ALA A 168 5.85 -1.98 -33.59
CA ALA A 168 4.93 -2.15 -32.46
C ALA A 168 5.59 -1.74 -31.13
N ALA A 169 6.86 -2.08 -30.93
CA ALA A 169 7.62 -1.69 -29.76
C ALA A 169 7.85 -0.18 -29.66
N ASP A 170 8.18 0.47 -30.79
CA ASP A 170 8.36 1.93 -30.84
C ASP A 170 7.04 2.67 -30.60
N PHE A 171 5.93 2.21 -31.17
CA PHE A 171 4.60 2.76 -30.88
C PHE A 171 4.25 2.61 -29.40
N LYS A 172 4.49 1.45 -28.80
CA LYS A 172 4.30 1.23 -27.37
C LYS A 172 5.11 2.20 -26.50
N LYS A 173 6.38 2.48 -26.88
CA LYS A 173 7.20 3.48 -26.17
C LYS A 173 6.60 4.88 -26.25
N ILE A 174 6.05 5.28 -27.39
CA ILE A 174 5.39 6.56 -27.56
C ILE A 174 4.15 6.66 -26.65
N LEU A 175 3.31 5.62 -26.62
CA LEU A 175 2.13 5.57 -25.77
C LEU A 175 2.49 5.66 -24.27
N LEU A 176 3.57 4.99 -23.87
CA LEU A 176 4.07 5.07 -22.51
C LEU A 176 4.60 6.47 -22.15
N ALA A 177 5.20 7.18 -23.12
CA ALA A 177 5.62 8.56 -22.92
C ALA A 177 4.44 9.51 -22.71
N ILE A 178 3.31 9.29 -23.41
CA ILE A 178 2.08 10.08 -23.24
C ILE A 178 1.48 9.88 -21.84
N THR A 179 1.42 8.62 -21.39
CA THR A 179 0.79 8.26 -20.11
C THR A 179 1.69 8.47 -18.91
N GLY A 180 2.95 8.90 -19.10
CA GLY A 180 3.95 8.97 -18.04
C GLY A 180 4.34 7.60 -17.46
N ARG A 181 3.84 6.52 -18.06
CA ARG A 181 4.12 5.16 -17.64
C ARG A 181 5.40 4.71 -18.34
N HIS A 182 6.52 4.75 -17.62
CA HIS A 182 7.70 4.03 -18.07
C HIS A 182 7.34 2.54 -18.26
N THR A 183 8.04 1.85 -19.17
CA THR A 183 7.94 0.38 -19.29
C THR A 183 8.42 -0.22 -17.99
N LEU A 184 7.48 -0.38 -17.06
CA LEU A 184 7.80 -1.09 -15.83
C LEU A 184 8.05 -2.55 -16.16
N PRO A 185 9.03 -3.19 -15.55
CA PRO A 185 9.22 -4.62 -15.65
C PRO A 185 7.91 -5.36 -15.34
N GLN A 186 7.66 -6.46 -16.04
CA GLN A 186 6.41 -7.23 -15.90
C GLN A 186 6.11 -7.63 -14.44
N ASN A 187 7.15 -7.79 -13.62
CA ASN A 187 7.06 -8.17 -12.22
C ASN A 187 6.90 -6.97 -11.24
N ALA A 188 6.90 -5.73 -11.74
CA ALA A 188 6.73 -4.57 -10.87
C ALA A 188 5.36 -4.53 -10.16
N GLY A 189 4.31 -5.05 -10.81
CA GLY A 189 2.98 -5.21 -10.20
C GLY A 189 2.99 -6.16 -9.01
N LYS A 190 3.69 -7.30 -9.14
CA LYS A 190 3.85 -8.25 -8.03
C LYS A 190 4.64 -7.64 -6.87
N LEU A 191 5.71 -6.91 -7.20
CA LEU A 191 6.55 -6.29 -6.19
C LEU A 191 5.78 -5.31 -5.29
N ILE A 192 4.91 -4.47 -5.85
CA ILE A 192 4.12 -3.50 -5.06
C ILE A 192 3.04 -4.15 -4.18
N GLU A 193 2.71 -5.42 -4.42
CA GLU A 193 1.86 -6.23 -3.55
C GLU A 193 2.66 -6.87 -2.41
N GLN A 194 3.97 -7.10 -2.62
CA GLN A 194 4.86 -7.73 -1.64
C GLN A 194 5.49 -6.74 -0.70
N ILE A 195 5.77 -5.51 -1.15
CA ILE A 195 6.42 -4.50 -0.33
C ILE A 195 5.68 -3.16 -0.35
N CYS A 196 5.88 -2.36 0.70
CA CYS A 196 5.52 -0.95 0.72
C CYS A 196 6.67 -0.11 1.31
N PHE A 197 6.68 1.19 1.04
CA PHE A 197 7.67 2.10 1.60
C PHE A 197 7.14 2.81 2.85
N LEU A 198 7.90 2.78 3.94
CA LEU A 198 7.60 3.45 5.21
C LEU A 198 8.41 4.73 5.35
N MET A 199 7.73 5.87 5.30
CA MET A 199 8.36 7.19 5.30
C MET A 199 9.13 7.48 6.59
N LYS A 200 8.56 7.13 7.76
CA LYS A 200 9.18 7.43 9.06
C LYS A 200 10.46 6.64 9.30
N GLN A 201 10.49 5.40 8.84
CA GLN A 201 11.64 4.51 8.95
C GLN A 201 12.63 4.67 7.80
N ASN A 202 12.22 5.31 6.69
CA ASN A 202 12.96 5.38 5.43
C ASN A 202 13.39 4.00 4.93
N LYS A 203 12.49 3.00 5.05
CA LYS A 203 12.73 1.59 4.72
C LYS A 203 11.52 0.99 4.01
N TYR A 204 11.74 -0.17 3.41
CA TYR A 204 10.70 -0.98 2.79
C TYR A 204 10.22 -2.04 3.79
N TRP A 205 8.91 -2.14 3.96
CA TRP A 205 8.28 -3.24 4.69
C TRP A 205 7.98 -4.38 3.75
N ASP A 206 8.45 -5.55 4.05
CA ASP A 206 8.16 -6.78 3.33
C ASP A 206 7.05 -7.55 4.05
N PHE A 207 5.96 -7.82 3.35
CA PHE A 207 4.80 -8.50 3.95
C PHE A 207 4.99 -10.00 4.11
N GLU A 208 5.90 -10.61 3.35
CA GLU A 208 6.21 -12.03 3.44
C GLU A 208 7.09 -12.32 4.66
N ASP A 209 8.19 -11.60 4.78
CA ASP A 209 9.14 -11.78 5.89
C ASP A 209 8.68 -11.06 7.17
N GLN A 210 7.74 -10.10 7.06
CA GLN A 210 7.35 -9.19 8.14
C GLN A 210 8.53 -8.41 8.71
N GLU A 211 9.44 -7.96 7.85
CA GLU A 211 10.66 -7.26 8.21
C GLU A 211 10.85 -5.94 7.43
N LEU A 212 11.67 -5.08 8.02
CA LEU A 212 12.08 -3.79 7.44
C LEU A 212 13.41 -3.92 6.73
N TYR A 213 13.41 -3.65 5.42
CA TYR A 213 14.61 -3.68 4.60
C TYR A 213 15.01 -2.30 4.10
N GLU A 214 16.31 -2.08 4.03
CA GLU A 214 16.90 -0.98 3.28
C GLU A 214 16.86 -1.28 1.77
N GLU A 215 17.21 -0.28 0.96
CA GLU A 215 17.18 -0.40 -0.51
C GLU A 215 18.01 -1.59 -1.03
N ARG A 216 19.23 -1.77 -0.50
CA ARG A 216 20.14 -2.82 -0.97
C ARG A 216 19.61 -4.24 -0.73
N PRO A 217 19.14 -4.62 0.47
CA PRO A 217 18.49 -5.90 0.70
C PRO A 217 17.28 -6.17 -0.21
N VAL A 218 16.41 -5.17 -0.43
CA VAL A 218 15.28 -5.30 -1.37
C VAL A 218 15.77 -5.62 -2.77
N ASN A 219 16.81 -4.91 -3.24
CA ASN A 219 17.37 -5.15 -4.57
C ASN A 219 18.06 -6.50 -4.68
N VAL A 220 18.61 -7.05 -3.59
CA VAL A 220 19.18 -8.42 -3.57
C VAL A 220 18.05 -9.46 -3.60
N LYS A 221 17.03 -9.34 -2.74
CA LYS A 221 15.93 -10.31 -2.63
C LYS A 221 15.15 -10.42 -3.94
N TYR A 222 14.78 -9.29 -4.53
CA TYR A 222 13.89 -9.21 -5.70
C TYR A 222 14.62 -8.97 -7.02
N GLY A 223 15.94 -8.73 -7.00
CA GLY A 223 16.72 -8.31 -8.19
C GLY A 223 16.71 -9.30 -9.35
N LYS A 224 16.57 -10.60 -9.09
CA LYS A 224 16.48 -11.64 -10.13
C LYS A 224 15.32 -11.42 -11.10
N ASP A 225 14.26 -10.74 -10.66
CA ASP A 225 13.06 -10.50 -11.44
C ASP A 225 13.15 -9.24 -12.32
N PHE A 226 14.27 -8.49 -12.23
CA PHE A 226 14.45 -7.20 -12.88
C PHE A 226 15.77 -7.11 -13.65
N LYS A 227 15.76 -7.45 -14.95
CA LYS A 227 16.98 -7.49 -15.78
C LYS A 227 17.62 -6.13 -16.06
N SER A 228 16.80 -5.07 -16.20
CA SER A 228 17.24 -3.72 -16.61
C SER A 228 16.95 -2.64 -15.58
N TYR A 229 16.42 -3.03 -14.44
CA TYR A 229 15.98 -2.14 -13.35
C TYR A 229 16.43 -2.73 -12.02
N THR A 230 16.63 -1.89 -11.01
CA THR A 230 16.64 -2.39 -9.64
C THR A 230 15.18 -2.52 -9.15
N ALA A 231 14.91 -3.46 -8.25
CA ALA A 231 13.57 -3.65 -7.69
C ALA A 231 13.02 -2.34 -7.07
N THR A 232 13.85 -1.61 -6.34
CA THR A 232 13.47 -0.32 -5.74
C THR A 232 13.14 0.75 -6.76
N LYS A 233 13.89 0.85 -7.88
CA LYS A 233 13.55 1.77 -8.97
C LYS A 233 12.24 1.39 -9.65
N ALA A 234 11.97 0.09 -9.83
CA ALA A 234 10.71 -0.40 -10.37
C ALA A 234 9.54 -0.06 -9.43
N PHE A 235 9.72 -0.24 -8.12
CA PHE A 235 8.75 0.15 -7.10
C PHE A 235 8.47 1.66 -7.13
N ILE A 236 9.51 2.50 -7.11
CA ILE A 236 9.39 3.98 -7.12
C ILE A 236 8.67 4.46 -8.37
N ALA A 237 8.93 3.85 -9.52
CA ALA A 237 8.29 4.22 -10.78
C ALA A 237 6.83 3.74 -10.92
N HIS A 238 6.38 2.79 -10.07
CA HIS A 238 5.03 2.23 -10.19
C HIS A 238 3.98 3.22 -9.66
N PRO A 239 2.91 3.57 -10.45
CA PRO A 239 1.91 4.53 -10.03
C PRO A 239 1.09 4.08 -8.81
N ASP A 240 0.85 2.77 -8.69
CA ASP A 240 0.02 2.20 -7.61
C ASP A 240 0.84 1.76 -6.39
N ARG A 241 2.15 2.12 -6.33
CA ARG A 241 2.99 1.84 -5.16
C ARG A 241 2.38 2.38 -3.88
N LYS A 242 2.52 1.64 -2.80
CA LYS A 242 2.03 2.07 -1.49
C LYS A 242 3.16 2.74 -0.70
N VAL A 243 2.92 4.00 -0.34
CA VAL A 243 3.80 4.78 0.53
C VAL A 243 3.05 5.04 1.81
N CYS A 244 3.49 4.42 2.89
CA CYS A 244 2.87 4.47 4.19
C CYS A 244 3.65 5.41 5.11
N LYS A 245 2.95 6.10 6.01
CA LYS A 245 3.59 7.00 6.97
C LYS A 245 4.34 6.22 8.05
N ASP A 246 3.71 5.20 8.61
CA ASP A 246 4.21 4.40 9.74
C ASP A 246 3.36 3.12 9.87
N PHE A 247 3.62 2.34 10.90
CA PHE A 247 2.79 1.23 11.35
C PHE A 247 1.61 1.69 12.20
N ARG A 248 0.53 0.90 12.19
CA ARG A 248 -0.62 1.01 13.11
C ARG A 248 -1.18 -0.38 13.41
N TYR A 249 -1.45 -0.63 14.67
CA TYR A 249 -2.12 -1.84 15.10
C TYR A 249 -3.63 -1.58 15.16
N GLN A 250 -4.38 -2.13 14.20
CA GLN A 250 -5.82 -1.89 14.03
C GLN A 250 -6.59 -3.20 13.79
N PRO A 251 -6.86 -3.99 14.83
CA PRO A 251 -7.56 -5.26 14.70
C PRO A 251 -8.96 -5.13 14.10
N SER A 252 -9.69 -4.04 14.42
CA SER A 252 -11.03 -3.77 13.88
C SER A 252 -11.07 -3.54 12.37
N LYS A 253 -9.91 -3.43 11.72
CA LYS A 253 -9.76 -3.25 10.27
C LYS A 253 -9.27 -4.51 9.54
N ASN A 254 -9.20 -5.64 10.23
CA ASN A 254 -8.89 -6.91 9.59
C ASN A 254 -9.98 -7.26 8.53
N PRO A 255 -9.63 -7.72 7.31
CA PRO A 255 -8.31 -8.14 6.84
C PRO A 255 -7.50 -7.05 6.09
N GLU A 256 -7.80 -5.77 6.27
CA GLU A 256 -7.13 -4.69 5.56
C GLU A 256 -5.64 -4.59 5.94
N ARG A 257 -4.73 -4.80 4.98
CA ARG A 257 -3.28 -4.59 5.14
C ARG A 257 -2.90 -3.12 5.37
N TYR A 258 -3.76 -2.19 4.92
CA TYR A 258 -3.53 -0.76 4.96
C TYR A 258 -4.67 -0.04 5.62
N VAL A 259 -4.35 0.87 6.52
CA VAL A 259 -5.34 1.72 7.20
C VAL A 259 -5.12 3.17 6.80
N LYS A 260 -6.18 3.82 6.35
CA LYS A 260 -6.15 5.25 6.02
C LYS A 260 -6.68 6.06 7.20
N ILE A 261 -5.81 6.91 7.77
CA ILE A 261 -6.17 7.83 8.84
C ILE A 261 -5.96 9.26 8.32
N LYS A 262 -7.05 10.03 8.21
CA LYS A 262 -7.05 11.33 7.53
C LYS A 262 -6.52 11.18 6.08
N LYS A 263 -5.40 11.85 5.74
CA LYS A 263 -4.77 11.79 4.41
C LYS A 263 -3.58 10.81 4.35
N CYS A 264 -3.22 10.15 5.45
CA CYS A 264 -2.06 9.28 5.53
C CYS A 264 -2.46 7.81 5.48
N LEU A 265 -1.66 7.01 4.79
CA LEU A 265 -1.74 5.56 4.75
C LEU A 265 -0.78 4.96 5.78
N TYR A 266 -1.20 3.92 6.47
CA TYR A 266 -0.42 3.18 7.47
C TYR A 266 -0.46 1.69 7.15
N VAL A 267 0.58 0.96 7.52
CA VAL A 267 0.57 -0.51 7.47
C VAL A 267 -0.13 -1.02 8.72
N ASN A 268 -1.13 -1.87 8.55
CA ASN A 268 -1.76 -2.56 9.67
C ASN A 268 -0.87 -3.71 10.12
N THR A 269 -0.39 -3.65 11.36
CA THR A 269 0.43 -4.72 11.95
C THR A 269 -0.37 -5.81 12.64
N TYR A 270 -1.70 -5.67 12.70
CA TYR A 270 -2.53 -6.74 13.22
C TYR A 270 -2.63 -7.89 12.20
N SER A 271 -2.43 -9.09 12.68
CA SER A 271 -2.68 -10.34 11.97
C SER A 271 -3.49 -11.25 12.91
N PRO A 272 -4.62 -11.81 12.47
CA PRO A 272 -5.33 -12.81 13.25
C PRO A 272 -4.49 -14.08 13.36
N ASN A 273 -4.87 -14.94 14.29
CA ASN A 273 -4.32 -16.30 14.34
C ASN A 273 -4.94 -17.16 13.22
N ASP A 274 -4.17 -18.10 12.68
CA ASP A 274 -4.59 -19.00 11.59
C ASP A 274 -5.44 -20.19 12.08
N LEU A 275 -5.88 -20.19 13.34
CA LEU A 275 -6.72 -21.26 13.90
C LEU A 275 -8.08 -21.35 13.18
N ILE A 276 -8.39 -22.55 12.72
CA ILE A 276 -9.68 -22.86 12.12
C ILE A 276 -10.59 -23.42 13.22
N PRO A 277 -11.72 -22.77 13.54
CA PRO A 277 -12.65 -23.26 14.55
C PRO A 277 -13.20 -24.65 14.19
N ASN A 278 -13.15 -25.57 15.13
CA ASN A 278 -13.81 -26.87 15.00
C ASN A 278 -15.05 -26.95 15.90
N PRO A 279 -16.28 -26.82 15.36
CA PRO A 279 -17.50 -26.84 16.15
C PRO A 279 -17.79 -28.20 16.80
N LYS A 280 -17.07 -29.25 16.43
CA LYS A 280 -17.19 -30.61 16.99
C LYS A 280 -16.07 -30.94 18.00
N ALA A 281 -15.22 -29.99 18.32
CA ALA A 281 -14.15 -30.21 19.29
C ALA A 281 -14.72 -30.46 20.68
N ASP A 282 -14.11 -31.39 21.39
CA ASP A 282 -14.40 -31.62 22.81
C ASP A 282 -13.90 -30.41 23.63
N THR A 283 -14.78 -29.82 24.42
CA THR A 283 -14.50 -28.66 25.27
C THR A 283 -14.70 -28.98 26.77
N ASP A 284 -14.94 -30.24 27.13
CA ASP A 284 -15.29 -30.63 28.48
C ASP A 284 -14.22 -30.26 29.50
N LEU A 285 -12.95 -30.43 29.13
CA LEU A 285 -11.82 -30.03 29.98
C LEU A 285 -11.78 -28.52 30.24
N PHE A 286 -12.04 -27.70 29.24
CA PHE A 286 -12.15 -26.25 29.39
C PHE A 286 -13.26 -25.90 30.40
N TRP A 287 -14.46 -26.47 30.20
CA TRP A 287 -15.59 -26.21 31.07
C TRP A 287 -15.36 -26.72 32.49
N ALA A 288 -14.71 -27.88 32.65
CA ALA A 288 -14.34 -28.43 33.96
C ALA A 288 -13.37 -27.48 34.68
N LEU A 289 -12.36 -26.98 34.00
CA LEU A 289 -11.38 -26.04 34.55
C LEU A 289 -12.05 -24.71 34.95
N VAL A 290 -12.84 -24.13 34.08
CA VAL A 290 -13.52 -22.85 34.36
C VAL A 290 -14.49 -22.98 35.54
N LYS A 291 -15.28 -24.05 35.59
CA LYS A 291 -16.20 -24.31 36.69
C LYS A 291 -15.46 -24.61 38.04
N HIS A 292 -14.33 -25.28 37.96
CA HIS A 292 -13.49 -25.53 39.14
C HIS A 292 -12.91 -24.22 39.70
N VAL A 293 -12.32 -23.41 38.87
CA VAL A 293 -11.65 -22.17 39.27
C VAL A 293 -12.68 -21.10 39.66
N MET A 294 -13.85 -21.12 39.01
CA MET A 294 -14.93 -20.14 39.17
C MET A 294 -16.30 -20.82 39.31
N PRO A 295 -16.61 -21.43 40.46
CA PRO A 295 -17.86 -22.18 40.66
C PRO A 295 -19.12 -21.30 40.56
N HIS A 296 -19.07 -20.05 40.98
CA HIS A 296 -20.21 -19.14 40.96
C HIS A 296 -20.58 -18.71 39.58
N GLU A 297 -21.78 -19.05 39.12
CA GLU A 297 -22.23 -18.86 37.72
C GLU A 297 -22.21 -17.42 37.27
N GLN A 298 -22.70 -16.49 38.09
CA GLN A 298 -22.75 -15.05 37.73
C GLN A 298 -21.36 -14.52 37.42
N TYR A 299 -20.35 -14.80 38.21
CA TYR A 299 -18.98 -14.34 38.02
C TYR A 299 -18.32 -15.06 36.87
N ARG A 300 -18.59 -16.35 36.73
CA ARG A 300 -18.11 -17.17 35.63
C ARG A 300 -18.63 -16.66 34.26
N ASN A 301 -19.89 -16.32 34.17
CA ASN A 301 -20.46 -15.77 32.93
C ASN A 301 -19.83 -14.43 32.57
N HIS A 302 -19.66 -13.53 33.52
CA HIS A 302 -18.95 -12.26 33.27
C HIS A 302 -17.51 -12.48 32.80
N PHE A 303 -16.78 -13.42 33.41
CA PHE A 303 -15.43 -13.79 32.99
C PHE A 303 -15.42 -14.36 31.58
N LEU A 304 -16.34 -15.24 31.24
CA LEU A 304 -16.43 -15.84 29.91
C LEU A 304 -16.78 -14.79 28.83
N ASP A 305 -17.66 -13.84 29.13
CA ASP A 305 -17.96 -12.73 28.24
C ASP A 305 -16.70 -11.87 28.00
N TRP A 306 -15.99 -11.53 29.07
CA TRP A 306 -14.74 -10.79 28.96
C TRP A 306 -13.66 -11.58 28.21
N PHE A 307 -13.55 -12.88 28.44
CA PHE A 307 -12.60 -13.78 27.79
C PHE A 307 -12.85 -13.87 26.28
N ALA A 308 -14.12 -13.96 25.87
CA ALA A 308 -14.52 -14.12 24.49
C ALA A 308 -14.52 -12.78 23.71
N PHE A 309 -14.70 -11.66 24.39
CA PHE A 309 -14.89 -10.36 23.75
C PHE A 309 -13.76 -9.94 22.80
N PRO A 310 -12.46 -10.06 23.13
CA PRO A 310 -11.38 -9.71 22.21
C PRO A 310 -11.34 -10.56 20.93
N MET A 311 -11.93 -11.76 20.96
CA MET A 311 -12.05 -12.65 19.81
C MET A 311 -13.20 -12.22 18.90
N GLN A 312 -14.33 -11.84 19.49
CA GLN A 312 -15.55 -11.47 18.79
C GLN A 312 -15.53 -10.01 18.30
N GLN A 313 -14.86 -9.13 19.04
CA GLN A 313 -14.76 -7.70 18.80
C GLN A 313 -13.28 -7.24 18.84
N PRO A 314 -12.46 -7.70 17.89
CA PRO A 314 -11.04 -7.37 17.90
C PRO A 314 -10.81 -5.86 17.75
N GLY A 315 -9.94 -5.30 18.56
CA GLY A 315 -9.61 -3.89 18.53
C GLY A 315 -10.54 -2.98 19.36
N ILE A 316 -11.53 -3.55 20.03
CA ILE A 316 -12.35 -2.79 20.99
C ILE A 316 -11.82 -3.03 22.40
N LYS A 317 -11.62 -1.94 23.12
CA LYS A 317 -11.09 -1.98 24.48
C LYS A 317 -12.22 -2.18 25.50
N ILE A 318 -12.06 -3.21 26.33
CA ILE A 318 -12.88 -3.41 27.54
C ILE A 318 -12.28 -2.50 28.62
N ARG A 319 -13.02 -1.52 29.09
CA ARG A 319 -12.50 -0.49 30.01
C ARG A 319 -12.47 -0.94 31.47
N HIS A 320 -12.43 -2.25 31.72
CA HIS A 320 -12.14 -2.82 33.02
C HIS A 320 -11.23 -4.05 32.88
N ALA A 321 -10.38 -4.25 33.86
CA ALA A 321 -9.48 -5.39 33.97
C ALA A 321 -10.10 -6.48 34.85
N ILE A 322 -9.70 -7.74 34.60
CA ILE A 322 -9.98 -8.84 35.50
C ILE A 322 -8.80 -8.98 36.47
N ILE A 323 -9.08 -9.00 37.77
CA ILE A 323 -8.14 -9.40 38.79
C ILE A 323 -8.57 -10.76 39.34
N PHE A 324 -7.74 -11.76 39.10
CA PHE A 324 -7.97 -13.11 39.49
C PHE A 324 -7.06 -13.44 40.68
N GLN A 325 -7.65 -13.48 41.88
CA GLN A 325 -6.93 -13.76 43.11
C GLN A 325 -7.23 -15.17 43.64
N SER A 326 -6.23 -15.83 44.21
CA SER A 326 -6.40 -17.07 44.98
C SER A 326 -5.27 -17.25 45.96
N ASP A 327 -5.54 -17.81 47.11
CA ASP A 327 -4.50 -18.17 48.09
C ASP A 327 -3.73 -19.44 47.63
N ALA A 328 -4.41 -20.34 46.93
CA ALA A 328 -3.79 -21.54 46.40
C ALA A 328 -3.04 -21.25 45.06
N LYS A 329 -1.90 -21.94 44.93
CA LYS A 329 -1.09 -21.94 43.70
C LYS A 329 -1.54 -23.08 42.77
N GLN A 330 -1.22 -22.93 41.48
CA GLN A 330 -1.46 -23.98 40.46
C GLN A 330 -2.94 -24.34 40.28
N LEU A 331 -3.85 -23.35 40.32
CA LEU A 331 -5.28 -23.54 40.08
C LEU A 331 -5.67 -23.57 38.60
N GLY A 332 -4.75 -23.35 37.68
CA GLY A 332 -5.07 -23.22 36.25
C GLY A 332 -5.37 -21.79 35.75
N LYS A 333 -5.19 -20.74 36.59
CA LYS A 333 -5.37 -19.34 36.14
C LYS A 333 -4.51 -19.01 34.94
N GLY A 334 -3.23 -19.43 34.96
CA GLY A 334 -2.32 -19.26 33.82
C GLY A 334 -2.75 -20.05 32.60
N SER A 335 -3.23 -21.28 32.78
CA SER A 335 -3.70 -22.15 31.70
C SER A 335 -4.91 -21.53 30.97
N LEU A 336 -5.83 -20.88 31.68
CA LEU A 336 -6.95 -20.16 31.06
C LEU A 336 -6.44 -19.01 30.19
N PHE A 337 -5.44 -18.26 30.62
CA PHE A 337 -4.84 -17.22 29.80
C PHE A 337 -4.08 -17.81 28.59
N ASP A 338 -3.34 -18.90 28.78
CA ASP A 338 -2.61 -19.56 27.69
C ASP A 338 -3.59 -20.05 26.61
N MET A 339 -4.78 -20.58 26.98
CA MET A 339 -5.83 -20.88 26.01
C MET A 339 -6.32 -19.64 25.24
N GLN A 340 -6.55 -18.49 25.91
CA GLN A 340 -6.89 -17.26 25.22
C GLN A 340 -5.77 -16.79 24.29
N ARG A 341 -4.54 -16.92 24.73
CA ARG A 341 -3.34 -16.58 23.98
C ARG A 341 -3.18 -17.43 22.72
N ASP A 342 -3.45 -18.74 22.83
CA ASP A 342 -3.42 -19.65 21.69
C ASP A 342 -4.48 -19.29 20.66
N ILE A 343 -5.68 -18.88 21.09
CA ILE A 343 -6.77 -18.46 20.19
C ILE A 343 -6.46 -17.12 19.52
N LEU A 344 -6.02 -16.12 20.29
CA LEU A 344 -5.72 -14.77 19.76
C LEU A 344 -4.42 -14.71 18.98
N GLY A 345 -3.53 -15.64 19.20
CA GLY A 345 -2.15 -15.66 18.71
C GLY A 345 -1.16 -15.00 19.68
N HIS A 346 0.01 -15.60 19.80
CA HIS A 346 1.09 -15.14 20.70
C HIS A 346 1.54 -13.71 20.38
N HIS A 347 1.52 -13.32 19.10
CA HIS A 347 1.87 -11.97 18.65
C HIS A 347 0.85 -10.90 19.07
N ASN A 348 -0.39 -11.27 19.32
CA ASN A 348 -1.47 -10.38 19.77
C ASN A 348 -1.64 -10.32 21.28
N THR A 349 -0.82 -11.04 22.04
CA THR A 349 -0.91 -11.12 23.49
C THR A 349 0.47 -10.94 24.14
N SER A 350 0.50 -10.60 25.42
CA SER A 350 1.73 -10.60 26.21
C SER A 350 1.46 -11.14 27.61
N LYS A 351 2.46 -11.82 28.17
CA LYS A 351 2.51 -12.22 29.57
C LYS A 351 3.70 -11.51 30.20
N ILE A 352 3.47 -10.71 31.21
CA ILE A 352 4.47 -9.84 31.85
C ILE A 352 4.37 -9.91 33.36
N ASP A 353 5.43 -9.50 34.01
CA ASP A 353 5.42 -9.24 35.45
C ASP A 353 5.02 -7.80 35.77
N LEU A 354 4.86 -7.52 37.06
CA LEU A 354 4.45 -6.20 37.53
C LEU A 354 5.51 -5.13 37.28
N ALA A 355 6.79 -5.45 37.38
CA ALA A 355 7.87 -4.51 37.15
C ALA A 355 7.92 -4.07 35.68
N GLN A 356 7.68 -5.01 34.77
CA GLN A 356 7.52 -4.71 33.34
C GLN A 356 6.30 -3.80 33.08
N ALA A 357 5.16 -4.01 33.76
CA ALA A 357 3.99 -3.15 33.61
C ALA A 357 4.26 -1.69 34.03
N LEU A 358 5.17 -1.48 34.97
CA LEU A 358 5.58 -0.16 35.46
C LEU A 358 6.69 0.49 34.64
N ASN A 359 7.37 -0.28 33.81
CA ASN A 359 8.44 0.24 32.98
C ASN A 359 7.90 1.28 31.97
N ARG A 360 8.67 2.33 31.71
CA ARG A 360 8.35 3.35 30.71
C ARG A 360 8.52 2.86 29.26
N GLU A 361 9.31 1.80 29.06
CA GLU A 361 9.47 1.14 27.78
C GLU A 361 8.34 0.13 27.55
N ARG A 362 7.17 0.62 27.17
CA ARG A 362 5.90 -0.14 27.13
C ARG A 362 5.57 -0.74 25.77
N GLY A 363 6.56 -1.00 24.92
CA GLY A 363 6.31 -1.58 23.58
C GLY A 363 5.55 -2.91 23.61
N TYR A 364 5.72 -3.71 24.66
CA TYR A 364 5.03 -4.99 24.88
C TYR A 364 3.61 -4.88 25.45
N LEU A 365 3.15 -3.67 25.80
CA LEU A 365 1.79 -3.40 26.27
C LEU A 365 0.89 -2.80 25.19
N VAL A 366 1.48 -2.18 24.18
CA VAL A 366 0.77 -1.64 23.02
C VAL A 366 0.84 -2.63 21.87
N ASP A 367 -0.04 -2.52 20.92
CA ASP A 367 -0.11 -3.45 19.79
C ASP A 367 -0.46 -4.89 20.24
N LYS A 368 -1.28 -5.00 21.31
CA LYS A 368 -1.78 -6.26 21.88
C LYS A 368 -3.28 -6.17 22.10
N GLN A 369 -3.98 -7.30 21.99
CA GLN A 369 -5.39 -7.40 22.36
C GLN A 369 -5.60 -7.68 23.84
N THR A 370 -4.75 -8.57 24.40
CA THR A 370 -4.80 -8.92 25.81
C THR A 370 -3.40 -9.04 26.39
N VAL A 371 -3.23 -8.52 27.61
CA VAL A 371 -2.00 -8.62 28.39
C VAL A 371 -2.32 -9.23 29.73
N LEU A 372 -1.61 -10.31 30.09
CA LEU A 372 -1.60 -10.87 31.44
C LEU A 372 -0.47 -10.25 32.25
N ILE A 373 -0.81 -9.66 33.39
CA ILE A 373 0.14 -9.31 34.44
C ILE A 373 0.12 -10.47 35.45
N ASP A 374 1.13 -11.31 35.43
CA ASP A 374 1.18 -12.50 36.24
C ASP A 374 1.99 -12.27 37.54
N GLU A 375 1.67 -13.04 38.56
CA GLU A 375 2.30 -12.97 39.90
C GLU A 375 2.35 -11.53 40.46
N ALA A 376 1.31 -10.76 40.23
CA ALA A 376 1.28 -9.40 40.67
C ALA A 376 1.34 -9.28 42.19
N LYS A 377 2.53 -8.92 42.67
CA LYS A 377 2.78 -8.55 44.07
C LYS A 377 3.46 -7.18 44.09
N ALA A 378 2.76 -6.20 44.55
CA ALA A 378 3.40 -4.93 44.82
C ALA A 378 4.25 -5.12 46.08
N SER A 379 5.55 -5.35 45.90
CA SER A 379 6.53 -5.29 46.99
C SER A 379 6.87 -3.83 47.23
N GLY A 380 6.89 -3.40 48.48
CA GLY A 380 7.47 -2.14 48.79
C GLY A 380 6.57 -1.13 49.47
N ARG A 381 7.00 0.12 49.40
CA ARG A 381 6.39 1.25 50.13
C ARG A 381 5.02 1.59 49.51
N TRP A 382 4.16 2.16 50.33
CA TRP A 382 2.83 2.64 49.91
C TRP A 382 2.87 3.47 48.62
N SER A 383 3.92 4.29 48.45
CA SER A 383 4.12 5.12 47.24
C SER A 383 4.24 4.32 45.94
N GLU A 384 4.90 3.14 45.99
CA GLU A 384 5.06 2.27 44.83
C GLU A 384 3.73 1.60 44.48
N LYS A 385 2.97 1.16 45.50
CA LYS A 385 1.63 0.59 45.32
C LYS A 385 0.66 1.60 44.71
N SER A 386 0.70 2.85 45.17
CA SER A 386 -0.13 3.94 44.60
C SER A 386 0.25 4.29 43.17
N MET A 387 1.55 4.34 42.85
CA MET A 387 2.02 4.60 41.49
C MET A 387 1.58 3.51 40.52
N LEU A 388 1.61 2.26 40.96
CA LEU A 388 1.14 1.12 40.18
C LEU A 388 -0.35 1.25 39.86
N VAL A 389 -1.20 1.45 40.89
CA VAL A 389 -2.65 1.59 40.70
C VAL A 389 -2.96 2.73 39.74
N ASN A 390 -2.31 3.88 39.90
CA ASN A 390 -2.49 5.02 39.00
C ASN A 390 -2.06 4.70 37.55
N THR A 391 -0.98 3.95 37.38
CA THR A 391 -0.55 3.51 36.06
C THR A 391 -1.56 2.56 35.43
N LEU A 392 -2.06 1.58 36.20
CA LEU A 392 -3.09 0.64 35.73
C LEU A 392 -4.39 1.35 35.39
N LYS A 393 -4.82 2.34 36.19
CA LYS A 393 -6.00 3.16 35.90
C LYS A 393 -5.92 3.80 34.52
N ILE A 394 -4.78 4.38 34.17
CA ILE A 394 -4.54 4.97 32.85
C ILE A 394 -4.55 3.89 31.74
N LEU A 395 -3.79 2.81 31.94
CA LEU A 395 -3.68 1.73 30.96
C LEU A 395 -5.03 1.05 30.66
N ILE A 396 -5.89 0.91 31.66
CA ILE A 396 -7.21 0.28 31.54
C ILE A 396 -8.22 1.23 30.87
N SER A 397 -8.23 2.52 31.25
CA SER A 397 -9.28 3.44 30.87
C SER A 397 -9.02 4.17 29.55
N GLU A 398 -7.74 4.49 29.26
CA GLU A 398 -7.42 5.35 28.13
C GLU A 398 -7.26 4.56 26.83
N TYR A 399 -7.66 5.20 25.72
CA TYR A 399 -7.49 4.65 24.36
C TYR A 399 -6.10 4.94 23.78
N THR A 400 -5.28 5.72 24.51
CA THR A 400 -3.91 6.01 24.13
C THR A 400 -2.96 5.61 25.26
N ALA A 401 -1.77 5.17 24.88
CA ALA A 401 -0.71 4.86 25.84
C ALA A 401 0.59 5.54 25.44
N GLY A 402 1.22 6.21 26.40
CA GLY A 402 2.56 6.74 26.23
C GLY A 402 3.57 5.61 26.19
N THR A 403 4.32 5.53 25.11
CA THR A 403 5.39 4.53 24.91
C THR A 403 6.71 5.24 24.66
N ARG A 404 7.79 4.67 25.17
CA ARG A 404 9.14 5.07 24.82
C ARG A 404 9.79 3.91 24.06
N GLU A 405 10.08 4.16 22.79
CA GLU A 405 10.89 3.22 22.00
C GLU A 405 12.37 3.57 22.19
N LEU A 406 13.22 2.55 22.32
CA LEU A 406 14.67 2.75 22.42
C LEU A 406 15.14 3.61 21.24
N TYR A 407 15.88 4.68 21.55
CA TYR A 407 16.44 5.64 20.58
C TYR A 407 15.42 6.50 19.79
N LYS A 408 14.09 6.43 20.08
CA LYS A 408 13.07 7.19 19.30
C LYS A 408 12.28 8.24 20.11
N GLY A 409 12.55 8.36 21.41
CA GLY A 409 11.87 9.31 22.28
C GLY A 409 10.46 8.84 22.72
N TYR A 410 9.70 9.78 23.31
CA TYR A 410 8.33 9.52 23.78
C TYR A 410 7.34 9.63 22.62
N ALA A 411 6.45 8.66 22.51
CA ALA A 411 5.35 8.66 21.55
C ALA A 411 4.07 8.20 22.24
N GLU A 412 2.96 8.80 21.88
CA GLU A 412 1.62 8.37 22.24
C GLU A 412 1.06 7.46 21.12
N LYS A 413 0.60 6.27 21.49
CA LYS A 413 0.01 5.31 20.54
C LYS A 413 -1.40 4.96 20.98
N ASP A 414 -2.29 4.77 19.99
CA ASP A 414 -3.60 4.17 20.22
C ASP A 414 -3.44 2.75 20.74
N THR A 415 -4.28 2.35 21.72
CA THR A 415 -4.27 1.02 22.30
C THR A 415 -5.67 0.46 22.48
N CYS A 416 -5.85 -0.80 22.11
CA CYS A 416 -7.04 -1.59 22.38
C CYS A 416 -6.80 -2.69 23.42
N THR A 417 -5.67 -2.62 24.12
CA THR A 417 -5.22 -3.68 25.03
C THR A 417 -6.15 -3.83 26.23
N ASN A 418 -6.56 -5.06 26.49
CA ASN A 418 -7.31 -5.47 27.67
C ASN A 418 -6.38 -6.12 28.70
N TYR A 419 -6.63 -5.91 29.96
CA TYR A 419 -5.71 -6.34 31.03
C TYR A 419 -6.32 -7.41 31.90
N TRP A 420 -5.57 -8.50 32.06
CA TRP A 420 -5.84 -9.58 33.01
C TRP A 420 -4.72 -9.62 34.03
N ILE A 421 -5.04 -9.72 35.32
CA ILE A 421 -4.09 -9.65 36.41
C ILE A 421 -4.26 -10.90 37.29
N ASN A 422 -3.23 -11.69 37.46
CA ASN A 422 -3.20 -12.80 38.39
C ASN A 422 -2.42 -12.40 39.63
N THR A 423 -2.94 -12.74 40.80
CA THR A 423 -2.23 -12.58 42.07
C THR A 423 -2.58 -13.70 43.05
N ASN A 424 -1.63 -14.03 43.95
CA ASN A 424 -1.83 -14.90 45.07
C ASN A 424 -1.88 -14.13 46.42
N PHE A 425 -1.87 -12.79 46.34
CA PHE A 425 -1.81 -11.93 47.52
C PHE A 425 -3.06 -11.09 47.64
N ARG A 426 -3.70 -11.06 48.81
CA ARG A 426 -4.89 -10.25 49.10
C ARG A 426 -4.58 -8.76 49.16
N ASP A 427 -3.36 -8.40 49.51
CA ASP A 427 -2.85 -7.03 49.61
C ASP A 427 -2.01 -6.59 48.42
N ALA A 428 -2.17 -7.29 47.29
CA ALA A 428 -1.40 -6.98 46.09
C ALA A 428 -1.60 -5.54 45.60
N PHE A 429 -2.84 -5.03 45.68
CA PHE A 429 -3.22 -3.68 45.19
C PHE A 429 -4.10 -2.95 46.20
N PRO A 430 -3.83 -1.69 46.50
CA PRO A 430 -4.73 -0.83 47.26
C PRO A 430 -5.84 -0.30 46.31
N LEU A 431 -6.87 -1.12 46.08
CA LEU A 431 -8.03 -0.74 45.27
C LEU A 431 -9.00 0.11 46.08
N GLU A 432 -9.58 1.10 45.45
CA GLU A 432 -10.69 1.85 45.99
C GLU A 432 -11.97 1.01 45.98
N PRO A 433 -12.81 1.07 47.03
CA PRO A 433 -14.10 0.43 46.98
C PRO A 433 -14.94 0.84 45.79
N ASN A 434 -15.56 -0.11 45.09
CA ASN A 434 -16.44 0.12 43.95
C ASN A 434 -15.78 0.81 42.72
N ASP A 435 -14.45 0.68 42.55
CA ASP A 435 -13.79 1.13 41.33
C ASP A 435 -14.25 0.32 40.12
N PRO A 436 -14.99 0.89 39.15
CA PRO A 436 -15.57 0.13 38.03
C PRO A 436 -14.54 -0.37 37.03
N ARG A 437 -13.29 0.00 37.20
CA ARG A 437 -12.18 -0.44 36.34
C ARG A 437 -11.68 -1.84 36.65
N TYR A 438 -12.18 -2.45 37.74
CA TYR A 438 -11.70 -3.78 38.17
C TYR A 438 -12.86 -4.70 38.45
N PHE A 439 -12.86 -5.85 37.79
CA PHE A 439 -13.63 -7.01 38.22
C PHE A 439 -12.71 -7.89 39.03
N VAL A 440 -12.90 -7.92 40.35
CA VAL A 440 -12.06 -8.70 41.26
C VAL A 440 -12.77 -10.00 41.59
N TYR A 441 -12.16 -11.13 41.24
CA TYR A 441 -12.66 -12.41 41.58
C TYR A 441 -11.67 -13.12 42.53
N PHE A 442 -12.18 -13.55 43.67
CA PHE A 442 -11.45 -14.38 44.64
C PHE A 442 -11.86 -15.82 44.51
N SER A 443 -10.91 -16.69 44.19
CA SER A 443 -11.14 -18.13 44.10
C SER A 443 -10.64 -18.83 45.36
N ASP A 444 -11.51 -19.57 46.04
CA ASP A 444 -11.25 -20.48 47.15
C ASP A 444 -11.03 -21.93 46.69
N ALA A 445 -10.96 -22.14 45.39
CA ALA A 445 -10.64 -23.45 44.82
C ALA A 445 -9.28 -23.94 45.31
N LYS A 446 -9.21 -25.25 45.52
CA LYS A 446 -7.96 -25.96 45.88
C LYS A 446 -7.33 -26.58 44.63
N ARG A 447 -6.04 -26.83 44.67
CA ARG A 447 -5.36 -27.53 43.56
C ARG A 447 -6.07 -28.86 43.25
N ASN A 448 -6.37 -29.07 41.98
CA ASN A 448 -6.88 -30.33 41.49
C ASN A 448 -5.88 -30.92 40.48
N GLU A 449 -5.31 -32.07 40.78
CA GLU A 449 -4.27 -32.72 39.96
C GLU A 449 -4.83 -33.36 38.68
N ARG A 450 -6.15 -33.41 38.53
CA ARG A 450 -6.83 -33.97 37.33
C ARG A 450 -7.23 -32.90 36.32
N LEU A 451 -7.12 -31.64 36.69
CA LEU A 451 -7.38 -30.45 35.87
C LEU A 451 -6.10 -29.64 35.68
#